data_0016f3968c184f0e83080a5fd3673209
#
_entry.id   0016f3968c184f0e83080a5fd3673209
#
_cell.length_a   1.000
_cell.length_b   1.000
_cell.length_c   1.000
_cell.angle_alpha   90.00
_cell.angle_beta   90.00
_cell.angle_gamma   90.00
#
_symmetry.space_group_name_H-M   'P 1'
#
loop_
_entity.id
_entity.type
_entity.pdbx_description
1 polymer ?
#
loop_
_entity_poly.entity_id
_entity_poly.type
_entity_poly.pdbx_seq_one_letter_code
_entity_poly.pdbx_strand_id
1 'polypeptide(L)'
;MKFRPKIMPVQGRTATFALALAFAMCAPHGAMSQQKFAVVPTVTILSGEIITQGRVTEVPVTNPNIAPGYSQSIEEVVGKVSKRTLVAGRTIPTGDLRDPYAVERGAPVRITYNNNGMNLSASGVAIEDGMAGDIIRVRNKDTGVTVSGTAKLDGTVEVFQR
;
A
#
# COMPACT_ATOMS: atom_id res chain seq x y z
N MET A 1 39.52 57.22 69.26
CA MET A 1 40.85 57.20 68.67
C MET A 1 40.75 56.68 67.22
N LYS A 2 41.08 57.55 66.32
CA LYS A 2 41.12 57.43 64.87
C LYS A 2 42.03 56.29 64.39
N PHE A 3 41.67 55.55 63.38
CA PHE A 3 42.57 55.23 62.26
C PHE A 3 41.76 54.80 61.04
N ARG A 4 41.85 55.63 60.03
CA ARG A 4 41.59 55.27 58.61
C ARG A 4 42.92 54.75 58.05
N PRO A 5 42.87 53.85 57.13
CA PRO A 5 43.59 54.03 55.88
C PRO A 5 42.72 53.76 54.62
N LYS A 6 42.65 54.69 53.78
CA LYS A 6 43.39 54.98 52.56
C LYS A 6 43.10 54.02 51.43
N ILE A 7 42.25 54.53 50.64
CA ILE A 7 41.92 54.00 49.30
C ILE A 7 43.12 54.17 48.37
N MET A 8 43.51 53.14 47.66
CA MET A 8 44.33 53.27 46.46
C MET A 8 43.57 52.69 45.27
N PRO A 9 43.47 53.40 44.12
CA PRO A 9 42.90 52.93 42.89
C PRO A 9 43.98 52.12 42.15
N VAL A 10 43.66 50.91 41.76
CA VAL A 10 44.40 50.21 40.72
C VAL A 10 43.64 50.36 39.39
N GLN A 11 44.28 51.13 38.55
CA GLN A 11 43.94 51.33 37.16
C GLN A 11 44.10 50.07 36.36
N GLY A 12 43.14 49.86 35.53
CA GLY A 12 43.27 49.52 34.11
C GLY A 12 43.93 48.23 33.75
N ARG A 13 43.15 47.44 33.09
CA ARG A 13 43.69 46.77 31.90
C ARG A 13 42.52 46.21 31.09
N THR A 14 42.20 46.95 30.08
CA THR A 14 41.77 46.51 28.75
C THR A 14 41.11 45.13 28.67
N ALA A 15 39.78 45.12 28.71
CA ALA A 15 38.98 44.01 28.24
C ALA A 15 39.15 43.88 26.72
N THR A 16 39.89 42.91 26.30
CA THR A 16 39.95 42.47 24.92
C THR A 16 38.63 41.76 24.60
N PHE A 17 37.80 42.41 23.81
CA PHE A 17 36.61 41.80 23.18
C PHE A 17 37.08 40.69 22.27
N ALA A 18 36.98 39.44 22.70
CA ALA A 18 37.04 38.29 21.82
C ALA A 18 35.68 38.15 21.13
N LEU A 19 35.58 38.74 19.96
CA LEU A 19 34.47 38.54 19.03
C LEU A 19 34.58 37.10 18.50
N ALA A 20 33.93 36.15 19.17
CA ALA A 20 33.80 34.78 18.69
C ALA A 20 32.84 34.82 17.48
N LEU A 21 33.42 34.82 16.29
CA LEU A 21 32.75 34.67 15.01
C LEU A 21 32.16 33.24 14.93
N ALA A 22 30.90 33.11 15.32
CA ALA A 22 30.12 31.87 15.11
C ALA A 22 29.91 31.72 13.59
N PHE A 23 30.85 31.04 12.96
CA PHE A 23 30.69 30.57 11.57
C PHE A 23 29.65 29.46 11.60
N ALA A 24 28.37 29.85 11.42
CA ALA A 24 27.29 28.92 11.20
C ALA A 24 27.62 28.13 9.93
N MET A 25 28.07 26.89 10.09
CA MET A 25 28.20 25.90 9.03
C MET A 25 26.79 25.65 8.47
N CYS A 26 26.41 26.42 7.47
CA CYS A 26 25.26 26.13 6.61
C CYS A 26 25.67 24.92 5.77
N ALA A 27 25.51 23.72 6.32
CA ALA A 27 25.66 22.50 5.54
C ALA A 27 24.57 22.53 4.45
N PRO A 28 24.93 22.46 3.16
CA PRO A 28 23.93 22.33 2.13
C PRO A 28 23.21 21.01 2.39
N HIS A 29 21.95 21.08 2.81
CA HIS A 29 21.04 19.93 2.79
C HIS A 29 20.88 19.60 1.32
N GLY A 30 21.67 18.65 0.82
CA GLY A 30 21.48 18.07 -0.50
C GLY A 30 20.05 17.58 -0.55
N ALA A 31 19.21 18.25 -1.34
CA ALA A 31 17.90 17.75 -1.67
C ALA A 31 18.13 16.40 -2.35
N MET A 32 17.95 15.30 -1.62
CA MET A 32 17.89 13.97 -2.21
C MET A 32 16.67 14.01 -3.14
N SER A 33 16.92 14.20 -4.42
CA SER A 33 15.93 14.00 -5.45
C SER A 33 15.47 12.56 -5.33
N GLN A 34 14.27 12.33 -4.78
CA GLN A 34 13.66 11.01 -4.75
C GLN A 34 13.46 10.57 -6.19
N GLN A 35 14.29 9.66 -6.64
CA GLN A 35 14.16 9.06 -7.96
C GLN A 35 12.84 8.27 -7.96
N LYS A 36 11.90 8.71 -8.79
CA LYS A 36 10.62 8.04 -8.96
C LYS A 36 10.83 6.83 -9.84
N PHE A 37 10.21 5.73 -9.45
CA PHE A 37 10.16 4.50 -10.24
C PHE A 37 8.76 4.28 -10.78
N ALA A 38 8.67 3.53 -11.87
CA ALA A 38 7.42 3.07 -12.43
C ALA A 38 7.53 1.58 -12.74
N VAL A 39 6.47 0.85 -12.49
CA VAL A 39 6.40 -0.57 -12.84
C VAL A 39 5.96 -0.71 -14.28
N VAL A 40 6.69 -1.53 -15.04
CA VAL A 40 6.38 -1.86 -16.43
C VAL A 40 6.37 -3.38 -16.62
N PRO A 41 5.45 -3.93 -17.45
CA PRO A 41 5.48 -5.33 -17.81
C PRO A 41 6.68 -5.62 -18.72
N THR A 42 7.37 -6.74 -18.49
CA THR A 42 8.42 -7.26 -19.37
C THR A 42 7.84 -7.97 -20.59
N VAL A 43 6.64 -8.51 -20.45
CA VAL A 43 5.85 -9.15 -21.51
C VAL A 43 4.41 -8.63 -21.46
N THR A 44 3.68 -8.74 -22.57
CA THR A 44 2.26 -8.36 -22.59
C THR A 44 1.46 -9.25 -21.63
N ILE A 45 0.65 -8.63 -20.78
CA ILE A 45 -0.25 -9.28 -19.82
C ILE A 45 -1.68 -9.05 -20.30
N LEU A 46 -2.43 -10.11 -20.44
CA LEU A 46 -3.81 -10.04 -20.94
C LEU A 46 -4.79 -9.60 -19.84
N SER A 47 -5.93 -9.07 -20.27
CA SER A 47 -7.02 -8.76 -19.34
C SER A 47 -7.49 -10.03 -18.61
N GLY A 48 -7.70 -9.94 -17.30
CA GLY A 48 -8.08 -11.06 -16.44
C GLY A 48 -6.91 -11.89 -15.91
N GLU A 49 -5.69 -11.61 -16.35
CA GLU A 49 -4.51 -12.37 -15.95
C GLU A 49 -3.92 -11.83 -14.63
N ILE A 50 -3.49 -12.74 -13.75
CA ILE A 50 -2.80 -12.38 -12.50
C ILE A 50 -1.36 -11.97 -12.82
N ILE A 51 -0.94 -10.86 -12.26
CA ILE A 51 0.41 -10.32 -12.44
C ILE A 51 1.36 -11.00 -11.47
N THR A 52 2.38 -11.66 -12.01
CA THR A 52 3.44 -12.31 -11.23
C THR A 52 4.72 -11.47 -11.24
N GLN A 53 5.54 -11.61 -10.20
CA GLN A 53 6.77 -10.84 -10.02
C GLN A 53 7.74 -10.96 -11.20
N GLY A 54 7.85 -12.14 -11.83
CA GLY A 54 8.76 -12.35 -12.96
C GLY A 54 8.34 -11.68 -14.28
N ARG A 55 7.12 -11.10 -14.33
CA ARG A 55 6.56 -10.47 -15.55
C ARG A 55 6.55 -8.95 -15.49
N VAL A 56 7.02 -8.36 -14.40
CA VAL A 56 7.11 -6.92 -14.19
C VAL A 56 8.50 -6.53 -13.70
N THR A 57 8.88 -5.29 -13.97
CA THR A 57 10.14 -4.71 -13.51
C THR A 57 9.93 -3.24 -13.16
N GLU A 58 10.74 -2.73 -12.24
CA GLU A 58 10.79 -1.30 -11.93
C GLU A 58 11.81 -0.62 -12.85
N VAL A 59 11.40 0.51 -13.41
CA VAL A 59 12.26 1.36 -14.22
C VAL A 59 12.27 2.78 -13.67
N PRO A 60 13.40 3.47 -13.67
CA PRO A 60 13.45 4.86 -13.25
C PRO A 60 12.68 5.74 -14.23
N VAL A 61 11.87 6.64 -13.67
CA VAL A 61 11.11 7.63 -14.46
C VAL A 61 12.05 8.74 -14.87
N THR A 62 12.37 8.81 -16.16
CA THR A 62 13.21 9.86 -16.75
C THR A 62 12.38 11.01 -17.32
N ASN A 63 11.10 10.80 -17.63
CA ASN A 63 10.21 11.82 -18.16
C ASN A 63 9.43 12.50 -17.02
N PRO A 64 9.67 13.80 -16.74
CA PRO A 64 8.96 14.51 -15.68
C PRO A 64 7.46 14.72 -15.98
N ASN A 65 7.05 14.60 -17.25
CA ASN A 65 5.67 14.82 -17.70
C ASN A 65 4.84 13.52 -17.77
N ILE A 66 5.29 12.45 -17.12
CA ILE A 66 4.50 11.21 -17.06
C ILE A 66 3.18 11.48 -16.31
N ALA A 67 2.07 11.01 -16.89
CA ALA A 67 0.77 11.18 -16.25
C ALA A 67 0.75 10.48 -14.86
N PRO A 68 0.19 11.15 -13.84
CA PRO A 68 0.09 10.54 -12.50
C PRO A 68 -0.86 9.33 -12.51
N GLY A 69 -0.76 8.48 -11.47
CA GLY A 69 -1.66 7.33 -11.31
C GLY A 69 -1.13 6.03 -11.88
N TYR A 70 0.20 5.89 -12.04
CA TYR A 70 0.88 4.63 -12.33
C TYR A 70 1.44 4.00 -11.05
N SER A 71 1.60 2.68 -11.06
CA SER A 71 2.19 1.93 -9.96
C SER A 71 3.69 2.19 -9.86
N GLN A 72 4.18 2.46 -8.64
CA GLN A 72 5.57 2.86 -8.40
C GLN A 72 6.43 1.71 -7.89
N SER A 73 5.83 0.70 -7.25
CA SER A 73 6.55 -0.45 -6.74
C SER A 73 5.93 -1.77 -7.23
N ILE A 74 6.77 -2.81 -7.29
CA ILE A 74 6.35 -4.15 -7.71
C ILE A 74 5.29 -4.71 -6.75
N GLU A 75 5.40 -4.42 -5.45
CA GLU A 75 4.46 -4.89 -4.43
C GLU A 75 3.03 -4.39 -4.65
N GLU A 76 2.87 -3.21 -5.26
CA GLU A 76 1.54 -2.67 -5.59
C GLU A 76 0.84 -3.44 -6.72
N VAL A 77 1.59 -4.19 -7.51
CA VAL A 77 1.13 -4.79 -8.75
C VAL A 77 1.06 -6.31 -8.67
N VAL A 78 2.02 -6.94 -7.99
CA VAL A 78 2.11 -8.40 -7.86
C VAL A 78 0.90 -8.94 -7.08
N GLY A 79 0.30 -10.01 -7.62
CA GLY A 79 -0.90 -10.62 -7.05
C GLY A 79 -2.21 -9.97 -7.48
N LYS A 80 -2.16 -8.80 -8.13
CA LYS A 80 -3.35 -8.16 -8.69
C LYS A 80 -3.68 -8.72 -10.07
N VAL A 81 -4.91 -8.51 -10.48
CA VAL A 81 -5.45 -8.91 -11.79
C VAL A 81 -5.57 -7.68 -12.67
N SER A 82 -5.14 -7.80 -13.91
CA SER A 82 -5.29 -6.74 -14.90
C SER A 82 -6.73 -6.66 -15.42
N LYS A 83 -7.31 -5.45 -15.40
CA LYS A 83 -8.63 -5.17 -16.01
C LYS A 83 -8.55 -5.05 -17.52
N ARG A 84 -7.39 -4.65 -18.06
CA ARG A 84 -7.13 -4.43 -19.49
C ARG A 84 -5.80 -5.04 -19.88
N THR A 85 -5.60 -5.25 -21.18
CA THR A 85 -4.30 -5.71 -21.67
C THR A 85 -3.21 -4.67 -21.37
N LEU A 86 -2.18 -5.09 -20.65
CA LEU A 86 -0.99 -4.28 -20.33
C LEU A 86 0.10 -4.62 -21.35
N VAL A 87 0.55 -3.60 -22.07
CA VAL A 87 1.56 -3.76 -23.11
C VAL A 87 2.96 -3.70 -22.51
N ALA A 88 3.85 -4.60 -22.92
CA ALA A 88 5.23 -4.62 -22.49
C ALA A 88 5.91 -3.25 -22.66
N GLY A 89 6.69 -2.84 -21.63
CA GLY A 89 7.44 -1.59 -21.64
C GLY A 89 6.61 -0.32 -21.36
N ARG A 90 5.30 -0.42 -21.14
CA ARG A 90 4.45 0.72 -20.75
C ARG A 90 4.18 0.70 -19.25
N THR A 91 4.09 1.89 -18.64
CA THR A 91 3.72 2.02 -17.23
C THR A 91 2.35 1.43 -16.96
N ILE A 92 2.18 0.79 -15.80
CA ILE A 92 0.93 0.17 -15.37
C ILE A 92 0.11 1.20 -14.61
N PRO A 93 -1.05 1.65 -15.13
CA PRO A 93 -1.95 2.51 -14.38
C PRO A 93 -2.56 1.77 -13.20
N THR A 94 -2.58 2.37 -12.02
CA THR A 94 -3.16 1.77 -10.81
C THR A 94 -4.65 1.45 -11.00
N GLY A 95 -5.38 2.29 -11.76
CA GLY A 95 -6.80 2.08 -12.06
C GLY A 95 -7.11 0.86 -12.93
N ASP A 96 -6.10 0.32 -13.65
CA ASP A 96 -6.23 -0.87 -14.49
C ASP A 96 -6.00 -2.18 -13.72
N LEU A 97 -5.74 -2.07 -12.44
CA LEU A 97 -5.55 -3.19 -11.54
C LEU A 97 -6.79 -3.40 -10.65
N ARG A 98 -7.05 -4.65 -10.29
CA ARG A 98 -8.00 -5.05 -9.26
C ARG A 98 -7.44 -6.19 -8.44
N ASP A 99 -7.98 -6.37 -7.27
CA ASP A 99 -7.69 -7.56 -6.49
C ASP A 99 -8.31 -8.80 -7.14
N PRO A 100 -7.70 -9.99 -6.98
CA PRO A 100 -8.29 -11.23 -7.47
C PRO A 100 -9.61 -11.51 -6.75
N TYR A 101 -10.53 -12.17 -7.43
CA TYR A 101 -11.72 -12.66 -6.76
C TYR A 101 -11.35 -13.76 -5.75
N ALA A 102 -11.93 -13.68 -4.57
CA ALA A 102 -11.85 -14.76 -3.60
C ALA A 102 -12.76 -15.93 -3.99
N VAL A 103 -13.86 -15.59 -4.67
CA VAL A 103 -14.83 -16.55 -5.19
C VAL A 103 -15.22 -16.13 -6.60
N GLU A 104 -15.10 -17.05 -7.55
CA GLU A 104 -15.52 -16.84 -8.93
C GLU A 104 -16.92 -17.41 -9.18
N ARG A 105 -17.67 -16.80 -10.08
CA ARG A 105 -18.98 -17.30 -10.52
C ARG A 105 -18.88 -18.72 -11.05
N GLY A 106 -19.75 -19.60 -10.57
CA GLY A 106 -19.77 -21.00 -10.94
C GLY A 106 -18.80 -21.88 -10.15
N ALA A 107 -17.93 -21.28 -9.34
CA ALA A 107 -17.01 -22.04 -8.51
C ALA A 107 -17.76 -22.78 -7.37
N PRO A 108 -17.33 -23.99 -7.04
CA PRO A 108 -17.80 -24.67 -5.84
C PRO A 108 -17.27 -23.95 -4.59
N VAL A 109 -18.15 -23.65 -3.66
CA VAL A 109 -17.83 -22.95 -2.42
C VAL A 109 -18.34 -23.73 -1.22
N ARG A 110 -17.68 -23.59 -0.07
CA ARG A 110 -18.22 -24.00 1.21
C ARG A 110 -19.01 -22.85 1.80
N ILE A 111 -20.29 -23.08 2.05
CA ILE A 111 -21.15 -22.17 2.79
C ILE A 111 -20.93 -22.48 4.27
N THR A 112 -20.64 -21.46 5.08
CA THR A 112 -20.44 -21.60 6.53
C THR A 112 -21.42 -20.71 7.27
N TYR A 113 -21.94 -21.21 8.37
CA TYR A 113 -22.77 -20.47 9.31
C TYR A 113 -22.26 -20.70 10.71
N ASN A 114 -21.90 -19.63 11.38
CA ASN A 114 -21.38 -19.68 12.75
C ASN A 114 -22.29 -18.85 13.66
N ASN A 115 -22.90 -19.49 14.65
CA ASN A 115 -23.75 -18.82 15.64
C ASN A 115 -23.64 -19.54 17.00
N ASN A 116 -23.31 -18.77 18.05
CA ASN A 116 -23.27 -19.24 19.45
C ASN A 116 -22.51 -20.57 19.66
N GLY A 117 -21.37 -20.74 18.96
CA GLY A 117 -20.57 -21.96 19.05
C GLY A 117 -21.04 -23.13 18.18
N MET A 118 -22.14 -22.97 17.45
CA MET A 118 -22.59 -23.93 16.45
C MET A 118 -22.01 -23.56 15.08
N ASN A 119 -21.25 -24.47 14.50
CA ASN A 119 -20.69 -24.33 13.16
C ASN A 119 -21.42 -25.28 12.21
N LEU A 120 -22.13 -24.72 11.24
CA LEU A 120 -22.74 -25.46 10.17
C LEU A 120 -22.00 -25.22 8.86
N SER A 121 -21.90 -26.23 8.02
CA SER A 121 -21.34 -26.10 6.69
C SER A 121 -22.16 -26.86 5.66
N ALA A 122 -22.23 -26.32 4.46
CA ALA A 122 -22.91 -26.93 3.32
C ALA A 122 -22.11 -26.69 2.05
N SER A 123 -22.33 -27.50 1.03
CA SER A 123 -21.75 -27.30 -0.29
C SER A 123 -22.63 -26.37 -1.14
N GLY A 124 -22.01 -25.43 -1.84
CA GLY A 124 -22.70 -24.51 -2.71
C GLY A 124 -21.98 -24.22 -4.01
N VAL A 125 -22.62 -23.40 -4.86
CA VAL A 125 -22.02 -22.84 -6.07
C VAL A 125 -22.27 -21.36 -6.05
N ALA A 126 -21.22 -20.58 -6.28
CA ALA A 126 -21.33 -19.12 -6.39
C ALA A 126 -22.12 -18.72 -7.63
N ILE A 127 -23.04 -17.77 -7.47
CA ILE A 127 -23.86 -17.24 -8.59
C ILE A 127 -23.19 -16.01 -9.22
N GLU A 128 -22.31 -15.36 -8.47
CA GLU A 128 -21.59 -14.15 -8.88
C GLU A 128 -20.14 -14.17 -8.36
N ASP A 129 -19.28 -13.35 -9.00
CA ASP A 129 -17.91 -13.14 -8.55
C ASP A 129 -17.91 -12.31 -7.27
N GLY A 130 -16.95 -12.54 -6.37
CA GLY A 130 -16.77 -11.75 -5.16
C GLY A 130 -15.33 -11.65 -4.73
N MET A 131 -14.92 -10.46 -4.35
CA MET A 131 -13.66 -10.22 -3.63
C MET A 131 -13.86 -10.61 -2.16
N ALA A 132 -12.77 -10.75 -1.45
CA ALA A 132 -12.85 -10.97 -0.01
C ALA A 132 -13.54 -9.79 0.69
N GLY A 133 -14.59 -10.09 1.47
CA GLY A 133 -15.44 -9.10 2.12
C GLY A 133 -16.71 -8.75 1.35
N ASP A 134 -16.84 -9.12 0.08
CA ASP A 134 -18.05 -8.86 -0.69
C ASP A 134 -19.19 -9.79 -0.26
N ILE A 135 -20.41 -9.26 -0.30
CA ILE A 135 -21.63 -10.06 -0.10
C ILE A 135 -22.04 -10.63 -1.46
N ILE A 136 -21.96 -11.94 -1.58
CA ILE A 136 -22.29 -12.67 -2.81
C ILE A 136 -23.43 -13.64 -2.57
N ARG A 137 -24.11 -14.01 -3.66
CA ARG A 137 -25.15 -15.04 -3.66
C ARG A 137 -24.56 -16.39 -4.02
N VAL A 138 -24.91 -17.39 -3.24
CA VAL A 138 -24.51 -18.77 -3.45
C VAL A 138 -25.73 -19.69 -3.41
N ARG A 139 -25.73 -20.68 -4.28
CA ARG A 139 -26.78 -21.68 -4.33
C ARG A 139 -26.31 -22.94 -3.61
N ASN A 140 -27.03 -23.35 -2.59
CA ASN A 140 -26.78 -24.61 -1.89
C ASN A 140 -27.06 -25.79 -2.85
N LYS A 141 -26.12 -26.71 -2.97
CA LYS A 141 -26.23 -27.86 -3.88
C LYS A 141 -27.26 -28.90 -3.40
N ASP A 142 -27.42 -29.04 -2.10
CA ASP A 142 -28.28 -30.09 -1.53
C ASP A 142 -29.77 -29.67 -1.53
N THR A 143 -30.03 -28.39 -1.19
CA THR A 143 -31.39 -27.87 -1.04
C THR A 143 -31.85 -27.08 -2.26
N GLY A 144 -30.92 -26.62 -3.13
CA GLY A 144 -31.21 -25.74 -4.23
C GLY A 144 -31.50 -24.26 -3.82
N VAL A 145 -31.55 -23.97 -2.56
CA VAL A 145 -31.84 -22.63 -2.03
C VAL A 145 -30.68 -21.69 -2.25
N THR A 146 -30.96 -20.46 -2.64
CA THR A 146 -29.97 -19.39 -2.78
C THR A 146 -29.91 -18.59 -1.49
N VAL A 147 -28.71 -18.42 -0.97
CA VAL A 147 -28.43 -17.62 0.22
C VAL A 147 -27.38 -16.56 -0.10
N SER A 148 -27.39 -15.46 0.65
CA SER A 148 -26.36 -14.43 0.56
C SER A 148 -25.40 -14.56 1.73
N GLY A 149 -24.11 -14.38 1.49
CA GLY A 149 -23.08 -14.44 2.50
C GLY A 149 -21.83 -13.67 2.08
N THR A 150 -20.94 -13.44 3.03
CA THR A 150 -19.67 -12.73 2.79
C THR A 150 -18.62 -13.70 2.28
N ALA A 151 -18.01 -13.39 1.16
CA ALA A 151 -16.87 -14.12 0.62
C ALA A 151 -15.64 -13.91 1.51
N LYS A 152 -14.95 -14.98 1.85
CA LYS A 152 -13.70 -14.94 2.65
C LYS A 152 -12.50 -15.18 1.73
N LEU A 153 -11.31 -14.76 2.20
CA LEU A 153 -10.04 -14.98 1.48
C LEU A 153 -9.75 -16.46 1.17
N ASP A 154 -10.24 -17.37 1.99
CA ASP A 154 -10.07 -18.81 1.84
C ASP A 154 -11.05 -19.45 0.82
N GLY A 155 -11.86 -18.63 0.14
CA GLY A 155 -12.87 -19.10 -0.82
C GLY A 155 -14.14 -19.63 -0.17
N THR A 156 -14.32 -19.52 1.14
CA THR A 156 -15.58 -19.85 1.83
C THR A 156 -16.55 -18.67 1.80
N VAL A 157 -17.84 -18.96 1.99
CA VAL A 157 -18.88 -17.93 2.08
C VAL A 157 -19.60 -18.06 3.41
N GLU A 158 -19.44 -17.05 4.26
CA GLU A 158 -20.06 -17.01 5.56
C GLU A 158 -21.43 -16.34 5.51
N VAL A 159 -22.46 -17.07 5.92
CA VAL A 159 -23.85 -16.58 5.94
C VAL A 159 -24.19 -16.08 7.34
N PHE A 160 -24.85 -14.95 7.40
CA PHE A 160 -25.36 -14.34 8.65
C PHE A 160 -26.88 -14.44 8.69
N GLN A 161 -27.42 -14.67 9.88
CA GLN A 161 -28.85 -14.53 10.12
C GLN A 161 -29.21 -13.04 10.11
N ARG A 162 -30.19 -12.65 9.32
CA ARG A 162 -30.81 -11.32 9.39
C ARG A 162 -31.77 -11.23 10.53
#